data_0c65d6404a0b45691b05a159b0d908c6
#
_entry.id   0c65d6404a0b45691b05a159b0d908c6
#
_cell.length_a   1.000
_cell.length_b   1.000
_cell.length_c   1.000
_cell.angle_alpha   90.00
_cell.angle_beta   90.00
_cell.angle_gamma   90.00
#
_symmetry.space_group_name_H-M   'P 1'
#
loop_
_entity.id
_entity.type
_entity.pdbx_description
1 polymer ?
#
loop_
_entity_poly.entity_id
_entity_poly.type
_entity_poly.pdbx_seq_one_letter_code
_entity_poly.pdbx_strand_id
1 'polypeptide(L)' 'VIVEVDDRTWLVKRDESSSPEAVIDRFGGGYRLRRFSLVESRRTAHGVYTGLELAETAWWRLRDTRR' A
#
# COMPACT_ATOMS: atom_id res chain seq x y z
N VAL A 1 -3.52 9.40 -0.87
CA VAL A 1 -4.81 9.15 -0.24
C VAL A 1 -4.95 7.66 0.07
N ILE A 2 -5.31 7.37 1.30
CA ILE A 2 -5.59 5.99 1.75
C ILE A 2 -7.09 5.82 1.78
N VAL A 3 -7.57 4.75 1.12
CA VAL A 3 -8.98 4.40 1.10
C VAL A 3 -9.17 3.06 1.79
N GLU A 4 -10.00 3.04 2.82
CA GLU A 4 -10.32 1.80 3.54
C GLU A 4 -11.23 0.92 2.69
N VAL A 5 -10.82 -0.33 2.48
CA VAL A 5 -11.64 -1.32 1.77
C VAL A 5 -12.45 -2.13 2.78
N ASP A 6 -11.78 -2.59 3.82
CA ASP A 6 -12.41 -3.29 4.95
C ASP A 6 -11.54 -3.04 6.18
N ASP A 7 -11.85 -3.69 7.30
CA ASP A 7 -11.12 -3.47 8.56
C ASP A 7 -9.69 -3.97 8.55
N ARG A 8 -9.24 -4.61 7.47
CA ARG A 8 -7.88 -5.15 7.36
C ARG A 8 -7.14 -4.72 6.10
N THR A 9 -7.80 -3.99 5.22
CA THR A 9 -7.22 -3.69 3.90
C THR A 9 -7.48 -2.24 3.53
N TRP A 10 -6.43 -1.59 3.04
CA TRP A 10 -6.48 -0.20 2.57
C TRP A 10 -5.79 -0.10 1.23
N LEU A 11 -6.27 0.81 0.40
CA LEU A 11 -5.67 1.09 -0.90
C LEU A 11 -4.95 2.42 -0.84
N VAL A 12 -3.75 2.48 -1.43
CA VAL A 12 -2.99 3.72 -1.56
C VAL A 12 -3.21 4.26 -2.97
N LYS A 13 -3.75 5.47 -3.05
CA LYS A 13 -4.07 6.13 -4.32
C LYS A 13 -3.42 7.51 -4.33
N ARG A 14 -3.16 8.03 -5.53
CA ARG A 14 -2.65 9.39 -5.66
C ARG A 14 -3.72 10.40 -5.27
N ASP A 15 -4.95 10.16 -5.72
CA ASP A 15 -6.12 10.95 -5.35
C ASP A 15 -7.36 10.04 -5.42
N GLU A 16 -8.52 10.56 -5.07
CA GLU A 16 -9.73 9.77 -4.99
C GLU A 16 -10.18 9.19 -6.33
N SER A 17 -9.85 9.86 -7.42
CA SER A 17 -10.25 9.42 -8.76
C SER A 17 -9.22 8.54 -9.44
N SER A 18 -8.02 8.40 -8.86
CA SER A 18 -6.95 7.60 -9.44
C SER A 18 -7.16 6.11 -9.18
N SER A 19 -6.53 5.28 -10.01
CA SER A 19 -6.45 3.85 -9.75
C SER A 19 -5.52 3.59 -8.57
N PRO A 20 -5.76 2.52 -7.80
CA PRO A 20 -4.87 2.18 -6.68
C PRO A 20 -3.47 1.88 -7.17
N GLU A 21 -2.46 2.33 -6.41
CA GLU A 21 -1.06 2.05 -6.71
C GLU A 21 -0.49 0.97 -5.79
N ALA A 22 -0.99 0.89 -4.56
CA ALA A 22 -0.51 -0.07 -3.58
C ALA A 22 -1.65 -0.51 -2.68
N VAL A 23 -1.41 -1.62 -2.00
CA VAL A 23 -2.34 -2.19 -1.03
C VAL A 23 -1.60 -2.32 0.30
N ILE A 24 -2.27 -1.91 1.37
CA ILE A 24 -1.78 -2.12 2.72
C ILE A 24 -2.78 -3.06 3.40
N ASP A 25 -2.28 -4.15 3.98
CA ASP A 25 -3.12 -5.06 4.72
C ASP A 25 -2.50 -5.39 6.07
N ARG A 26 -3.33 -5.78 7.03
CA ARG A 26 -2.83 -6.16 8.35
C ARG A 26 -2.08 -7.48 8.25
N PHE A 27 -0.88 -7.49 8.85
CA PHE A 27 -0.02 -8.66 8.85
C PHE A 27 0.67 -8.76 10.21
N GLY A 28 0.32 -9.77 10.97
CA GLY A 28 0.83 -9.90 12.34
C GLY A 28 0.42 -8.70 13.17
N GLY A 29 1.37 -8.07 13.83
CA GLY A 29 1.13 -6.86 14.62
C GLY A 29 1.30 -5.55 13.86
N GLY A 30 1.46 -5.60 12.53
CA GLY A 30 1.71 -4.40 11.74
C GLY A 30 0.91 -4.35 10.46
N TYR A 31 1.41 -3.58 9.50
CA TYR A 31 0.77 -3.35 8.21
C TYR A 31 1.74 -3.71 7.10
N ARG A 32 1.32 -4.59 6.20
CA ARG A 32 2.15 -5.01 5.07
C ARG A 32 1.82 -4.17 3.85
N LEU A 33 2.85 -3.58 3.26
CA LEU A 33 2.72 -2.81 2.03
C LEU A 33 3.05 -3.70 0.84
N ARG A 34 2.15 -3.75 -0.15
CA ARG A 34 2.35 -4.49 -1.38
C ARG A 34 1.97 -3.63 -2.57
N ARG A 35 2.63 -3.88 -3.70
CA ARG A 35 2.25 -3.23 -4.94
C ARG A 35 0.88 -3.75 -5.37
N PHE A 36 0.00 -2.85 -5.79
CA PHE A 36 -1.30 -3.26 -6.31
C PHE A 36 -1.16 -3.88 -7.69
N SER A 37 -1.84 -5.01 -7.91
CA SER A 37 -1.93 -5.62 -9.23
C SER A 37 -3.25 -6.38 -9.30
N LEU A 38 -3.89 -6.35 -10.46
CA LEU A 38 -5.09 -7.15 -10.70
C LEU A 38 -4.77 -8.62 -10.71
N VAL A 39 -3.51 -8.97 -11.02
CA VAL A 39 -3.02 -10.36 -10.95
C VAL A 39 -2.37 -10.53 -9.59
N GLU A 40 -3.01 -11.28 -8.71
CA GLU A 40 -2.56 -11.42 -7.33
C GLU A 40 -1.13 -11.95 -7.21
N SER A 41 -0.73 -12.86 -8.09
CA SER A 41 0.63 -13.42 -8.08
C SER A 41 1.71 -12.38 -8.38
N ARG A 42 1.34 -11.23 -8.91
CA ARG A 42 2.29 -10.13 -9.21
C ARG A 42 2.34 -9.08 -8.12
N ARG A 43 1.59 -9.25 -7.05
CA ARG A 43 1.62 -8.34 -5.92
C ARG A 43 2.90 -8.59 -5.13
N THR A 44 3.84 -7.65 -5.22
CA THR A 44 5.15 -7.77 -4.58
C THR A 44 5.12 -7.05 -3.23
N ALA A 45 5.52 -7.75 -2.17
CA ALA A 45 5.62 -7.14 -0.84
C ALA A 45 6.82 -6.21 -0.78
N HIS A 46 6.63 -5.01 -0.23
CA HIS A 46 7.69 -4.02 -0.07
C HIS A 46 8.16 -3.89 1.38
N GLY A 47 7.40 -4.39 2.32
CA GLY A 47 7.78 -4.36 3.72
C GLY A 47 6.59 -4.37 4.65
N VAL A 48 6.89 -4.43 5.95
CA VAL A 48 5.89 -4.39 7.00
C VAL A 48 6.20 -3.18 7.88
N TYR A 49 5.19 -2.42 8.22
CA TYR A 49 5.32 -1.17 8.96
C TYR A 49 4.41 -1.18 10.17
N THR A 50 4.71 -0.35 11.16
CA THR A 50 3.93 -0.31 12.39
C THR A 50 2.71 0.60 12.31
N GLY A 51 2.54 1.33 11.22
CA GLY A 51 1.40 2.23 11.05
C GLY A 51 1.06 2.43 9.59
N LEU A 52 -0.21 2.78 9.33
CA LEU A 52 -0.68 3.06 7.98
C LEU A 52 0.06 4.21 7.33
N GLU A 53 0.27 5.29 8.09
CA GLU A 53 0.95 6.47 7.57
C GLU A 53 2.39 6.17 7.19
N LEU A 54 3.05 5.32 7.98
CA LEU A 54 4.41 4.91 7.69
C LEU A 54 4.47 4.09 6.40
N ALA A 55 3.51 3.21 6.20
CA ALA A 55 3.43 2.41 4.99
C ALA A 55 3.18 3.28 3.76
N GLU A 56 2.26 4.25 3.87
CA GLU A 56 2.00 5.17 2.78
C GLU A 56 3.22 6.01 2.44
N THR A 57 3.87 6.57 3.45
CA THR A 57 5.08 7.37 3.25
C THR A 57 6.17 6.55 2.58
N ALA A 58 6.34 5.30 3.01
CA ALA A 58 7.32 4.40 2.41
C ALA A 58 7.02 4.15 0.93
N TRP A 59 5.74 4.01 0.59
CA TRP A 59 5.35 3.82 -0.81
C TRP A 59 5.74 5.01 -1.67
N TRP A 60 5.44 6.22 -1.21
CA TRP A 60 5.76 7.43 -1.98
C TRP A 60 7.26 7.65 -2.11
N ARG A 61 8.04 7.37 -1.07
CA ARG A 61 9.50 7.45 -1.13
C ARG A 61 10.06 6.45 -2.13
N LEU A 62 9.57 5.24 -2.11
CA LEU A 62 10.01 4.19 -3.01
C LEU A 62 9.71 4.58 -4.45
N ARG A 63 8.57 5.17 -4.69
CA ARG A 63 8.17 5.63 -5.99
C ARG A 63 9.03 6.79 -6.49
N ASP A 64 9.35 7.74 -5.61
CA ASP A 64 10.17 8.89 -5.97
C ASP A 64 11.60 8.48 -6.32
N THR A 65 12.12 7.44 -5.70
CA THR A 65 13.50 7.00 -5.97
C THR A 65 13.61 6.11 -7.20
N ARG A 66 12.52 5.76 -7.84
CA ARG A 66 12.52 4.86 -9.00
C ARG A 66 12.62 5.55 -10.34
N ARG A 67 12.91 6.78 -10.37
CA ARG A 67 13.07 7.53 -11.61
C ARG A 67 14.29 7.11 -12.39
#